data_a78462d67ceffcc71a13dd377716d0ff
#
_entry.id   a78462d67ceffcc71a13dd377716d0ff
#
_cell.length_a   1.000
_cell.length_b   1.000
_cell.length_c   1.000
_cell.angle_alpha   90.00
_cell.angle_beta   90.00
_cell.angle_gamma   90.00
#
_symmetry.space_group_name_H-M   'P 1'
#
loop_
_entity.id
_entity.type
_entity.pdbx_description
1 polymer ?
#
loop_
_entity_poly.entity_id
_entity_poly.type
_entity_poly.pdbx_seq_one_letter_code
_entity_poly.pdbx_strand_id
1 'polypeptide(L)'
;MPEAISHKDHVQVTVRHPLQCAKKKAVATCESPFKLGPLDEMVFLSLPIECTFVYRKPELSPKNKLIPIERLRQALSHLLDYYPHLTGRLQTNLDTRAPEIAHLGTGAELLEAQCSLRLDDFVSQNRASRRILLTDLPGRGSDLTPSFDASINGVYRDPIFAVQHTRFACGGVALGIWLRHVVCDASGLFQLTRDLAELYRGLSFSSPPTLACPPVIHSYLRDVGVLTPKERREAAEYHPAAYYYLDEGSTTTDPYVDEMKEPDSPEPEPPMEPPKTGRVLRFSGEDLSALKEQAIDPSGKSWVSTFEALCAYLYQQIYRARLQLLNSEDLCVPDAPGKISRGFLASINMRSPNRLNLPPKYFPNAIYFPNTILSHELLAYSPLWEVAKTLHNIVRKVDVHQMEQTTRWIAVHPDKSRIKANCSFVGDGNFVVTQWSGFRMYVGVDFDVDGQGRPIPPVLVSPPLSPVDGSARILSTEEDSYQATTAPGQASSPGKQNAVAINLTLAEPLWSILGEDEQFRKHFP
;
A
#
# COMPACT_ATOMS: atom_id res chain seq x y z
N MET A 1 12.62 -31.13 11.95
CA MET A 1 12.24 -29.74 11.65
C MET A 1 13.28 -28.86 12.29
N PRO A 2 13.99 -27.98 11.57
CA PRO A 2 14.82 -26.99 12.24
C PRO A 2 13.88 -26.04 13.00
N GLU A 3 14.20 -25.77 14.24
CA GLU A 3 13.50 -24.81 15.09
C GLU A 3 13.38 -23.46 14.38
N ALA A 4 12.14 -22.95 14.32
CA ALA A 4 11.91 -21.59 13.85
C ALA A 4 12.66 -20.63 14.81
N ILE A 5 13.73 -20.03 14.33
CA ILE A 5 14.47 -19.00 15.06
C ILE A 5 13.45 -17.91 15.40
N SER A 6 13.26 -17.64 16.68
CA SER A 6 12.43 -16.52 17.13
C SER A 6 13.04 -15.21 16.60
N HIS A 7 12.41 -14.58 15.61
CA HIS A 7 12.95 -13.42 14.92
C HIS A 7 12.83 -12.10 15.71
N LYS A 8 12.19 -12.08 16.88
CA LYS A 8 11.84 -10.85 17.62
C LYS A 8 13.03 -10.04 18.18
N ASP A 9 14.24 -10.59 18.23
CA ASP A 9 15.36 -9.95 18.93
C ASP A 9 16.51 -9.51 18.01
N HIS A 10 16.37 -9.64 16.68
CA HIS A 10 17.48 -9.39 15.75
C HIS A 10 17.59 -7.95 15.29
N VAL A 11 16.52 -7.15 15.34
CA VAL A 11 16.54 -5.74 14.97
C VAL A 11 16.34 -4.87 16.20
N GLN A 12 17.31 -3.99 16.45
CA GLN A 12 17.26 -3.05 17.55
C GLN A 12 17.37 -1.62 17.05
N VAL A 13 16.38 -0.78 17.37
CA VAL A 13 16.49 0.68 17.19
C VAL A 13 17.44 1.22 18.25
N THR A 14 18.55 1.82 17.81
CA THR A 14 19.61 2.33 18.68
C THR A 14 19.48 3.82 18.96
N VAL A 15 19.03 4.61 17.94
CA VAL A 15 18.91 6.07 18.07
C VAL A 15 17.64 6.53 17.32
N ARG A 16 16.96 7.52 17.88
CA ARG A 16 15.90 8.28 17.20
C ARG A 16 16.39 9.70 16.96
N HIS A 17 16.41 10.12 15.70
CA HIS A 17 16.82 11.45 15.28
C HIS A 17 15.59 12.26 14.90
N PRO A 18 15.29 13.37 15.60
CA PRO A 18 14.26 14.30 15.14
C PRO A 18 14.69 14.96 13.83
N LEU A 19 13.75 15.08 12.89
CA LEU A 19 13.97 15.67 11.58
C LEU A 19 13.19 16.97 11.44
N GLN A 20 13.85 17.99 10.91
CA GLN A 20 13.28 19.29 10.62
C GLN A 20 13.59 19.67 9.17
N CYS A 21 12.83 20.62 8.61
CA CYS A 21 13.19 21.26 7.35
C CYS A 21 14.60 21.85 7.43
N ALA A 22 15.38 21.71 6.35
CA ALA A 22 16.69 22.36 6.27
C ALA A 22 16.53 23.90 6.26
N LYS A 23 15.44 24.41 5.70
CA LYS A 23 15.10 25.85 5.65
C LYS A 23 13.90 26.14 6.55
N LYS A 24 14.11 26.91 7.62
CA LYS A 24 13.00 27.36 8.51
C LYS A 24 11.85 28.04 7.76
N LYS A 25 12.15 28.73 6.65
CA LYS A 25 11.15 29.39 5.81
C LYS A 25 10.13 28.42 5.21
N ALA A 26 10.50 27.15 4.95
CA ALA A 26 9.58 26.17 4.36
C ALA A 26 8.33 25.94 5.23
N VAL A 27 8.52 25.80 6.55
CA VAL A 27 7.41 25.71 7.51
C VAL A 27 6.65 27.04 7.62
N ALA A 28 7.35 28.17 7.67
CA ALA A 28 6.72 29.47 7.86
C ALA A 28 5.82 29.90 6.68
N THR A 29 6.06 29.36 5.47
CA THR A 29 5.25 29.65 4.28
C THR A 29 4.16 28.62 4.02
N CYS A 30 4.13 27.52 4.77
CA CYS A 30 3.07 26.51 4.67
C CYS A 30 1.84 26.97 5.49
N GLU A 31 0.64 26.74 4.95
CA GLU A 31 -0.59 27.05 5.72
C GLU A 31 -0.68 26.20 6.99
N SER A 32 -1.22 26.76 8.06
CA SER A 32 -1.42 26.04 9.32
C SER A 32 -2.76 26.46 9.96
N PRO A 33 -3.67 25.51 10.24
CA PRO A 33 -3.56 24.09 9.91
C PRO A 33 -3.53 23.83 8.41
N PHE A 34 -2.79 22.80 8.00
CA PHE A 34 -2.75 22.36 6.61
C PHE A 34 -3.96 21.47 6.32
N LYS A 35 -4.78 21.90 5.37
CA LYS A 35 -6.02 21.23 5.01
C LYS A 35 -5.75 20.03 4.10
N LEU A 36 -6.35 18.91 4.45
CA LEU A 36 -6.47 17.75 3.60
C LEU A 36 -7.65 17.90 2.62
N GLY A 37 -7.81 17.01 1.68
CA GLY A 37 -8.90 17.03 0.73
C GLY A 37 -9.83 15.83 0.85
N PRO A 38 -10.94 15.82 0.10
CA PRO A 38 -11.99 14.83 0.22
C PRO A 38 -11.50 13.37 0.10
N LEU A 39 -10.50 13.12 -0.75
CA LEU A 39 -9.96 11.76 -0.93
C LEU A 39 -9.02 11.34 0.19
N ASP A 40 -8.39 12.29 0.87
CA ASP A 40 -7.57 12.04 2.05
C ASP A 40 -8.47 11.74 3.26
N GLU A 41 -9.57 12.49 3.40
CA GLU A 41 -10.54 12.40 4.50
C GLU A 41 -11.24 11.03 4.58
N MET A 42 -11.23 10.25 3.48
CA MET A 42 -11.82 8.90 3.44
C MET A 42 -10.84 7.79 3.84
N VAL A 43 -9.63 8.13 4.21
CA VAL A 43 -8.62 7.16 4.67
C VAL A 43 -8.59 7.08 6.19
N PHE A 44 -8.58 5.87 6.76
CA PHE A 44 -8.49 5.69 8.21
C PHE A 44 -7.22 6.32 8.79
N LEU A 45 -7.37 7.12 9.84
CA LEU A 45 -6.27 7.88 10.44
C LEU A 45 -5.15 7.00 11.00
N SER A 46 -5.51 5.83 11.53
CA SER A 46 -4.56 4.85 12.09
C SER A 46 -3.80 4.07 11.03
N LEU A 47 -4.32 4.01 9.79
CA LEU A 47 -3.75 3.19 8.73
C LEU A 47 -2.40 3.76 8.28
N PRO A 48 -1.30 2.98 8.32
CA PRO A 48 -0.04 3.36 7.73
C PRO A 48 0.00 3.05 6.24
N ILE A 49 0.80 3.83 5.50
CA ILE A 49 1.33 3.43 4.21
C ILE A 49 2.85 3.34 4.32
N GLU A 50 3.39 2.19 3.99
CA GLU A 50 4.79 1.89 4.26
C GLU A 50 5.37 0.94 3.23
N CYS A 51 6.69 1.02 3.06
CA CYS A 51 7.44 0.14 2.16
C CYS A 51 8.89 0.01 2.62
N THR A 52 9.41 -1.21 2.56
CA THR A 52 10.81 -1.53 2.84
C THR A 52 11.60 -1.66 1.55
N PHE A 53 12.74 -1.00 1.48
CA PHE A 53 13.72 -1.03 0.40
C PHE A 53 15.01 -1.65 0.93
N VAL A 54 15.40 -2.83 0.43
CA VAL A 54 16.59 -3.56 0.90
C VAL A 54 17.72 -3.44 -0.11
N TYR A 55 18.88 -2.99 0.35
CA TYR A 55 20.07 -2.77 -0.48
C TYR A 55 21.20 -3.69 -0.03
N ARG A 56 21.80 -4.39 -0.98
CA ARG A 56 22.98 -5.22 -0.75
C ARG A 56 24.25 -4.38 -0.91
N LYS A 57 25.16 -4.49 0.04
CA LYS A 57 26.47 -3.83 -0.08
C LYS A 57 27.30 -4.56 -1.16
N PRO A 58 27.83 -3.86 -2.19
CA PRO A 58 28.70 -4.45 -3.17
C PRO A 58 30.04 -4.93 -2.55
N GLU A 59 30.53 -6.09 -2.96
CA GLU A 59 31.79 -6.67 -2.48
C GLU A 59 33.01 -5.78 -2.78
N LEU A 60 33.00 -5.10 -3.92
CA LEU A 60 34.08 -4.22 -4.39
C LEU A 60 34.13 -2.83 -3.71
N SER A 61 33.28 -2.57 -2.72
CA SER A 61 33.26 -1.31 -1.96
C SER A 61 33.53 -1.53 -0.46
N PRO A 62 34.68 -2.09 -0.06
CA PRO A 62 34.89 -2.49 1.34
C PRO A 62 35.00 -1.29 2.30
N LYS A 63 35.44 -0.12 1.84
CA LYS A 63 35.76 1.05 2.70
C LYS A 63 34.57 1.98 2.96
N ASN A 64 33.56 2.05 2.06
CA ASN A 64 32.45 2.96 2.20
C ASN A 64 31.23 2.29 2.85
N LYS A 65 30.63 2.97 3.82
CA LYS A 65 29.32 2.56 4.36
C LYS A 65 28.26 2.82 3.31
N LEU A 66 27.41 1.83 3.03
CA LEU A 66 26.24 1.99 2.18
C LEU A 66 25.22 2.88 2.90
N ILE A 67 24.68 3.86 2.23
CA ILE A 67 23.70 4.83 2.73
C ILE A 67 24.08 5.33 4.15
N PRO A 68 25.13 6.17 4.29
CA PRO A 68 25.54 6.71 5.59
C PRO A 68 24.40 7.49 6.26
N ILE A 69 24.17 7.25 7.55
CA ILE A 69 23.04 7.81 8.31
C ILE A 69 23.03 9.35 8.28
N GLU A 70 24.19 10.00 8.42
CA GLU A 70 24.28 11.46 8.44
C GLU A 70 23.92 12.07 7.08
N ARG A 71 24.32 11.42 5.99
CA ARG A 71 23.95 11.85 4.63
C ARG A 71 22.46 11.67 4.39
N LEU A 72 21.89 10.54 4.86
CA LEU A 72 20.45 10.30 4.77
C LEU A 72 19.67 11.34 5.59
N ARG A 73 20.12 11.65 6.81
CA ARG A 73 19.51 12.67 7.67
C ARG A 73 19.50 14.05 7.00
N GLN A 74 20.61 14.43 6.37
CA GLN A 74 20.71 15.68 5.61
C GLN A 74 19.75 15.70 4.43
N ALA A 75 19.67 14.62 3.64
CA ALA A 75 18.74 14.50 2.51
C ALA A 75 17.28 14.59 2.96
N LEU A 76 16.93 13.94 4.09
CA LEU A 76 15.59 14.00 4.67
C LEU A 76 15.22 15.44 5.11
N SER A 77 16.16 16.20 5.70
CA SER A 77 15.90 17.60 6.02
C SER A 77 15.63 18.45 4.77
N HIS A 78 16.34 18.21 3.67
CA HIS A 78 16.06 18.89 2.39
C HIS A 78 14.75 18.40 1.75
N LEU A 79 14.37 17.13 1.91
CA LEU A 79 13.08 16.61 1.47
C LEU A 79 11.92 17.35 2.15
N LEU A 80 12.03 17.57 3.46
CA LEU A 80 11.02 18.28 4.24
C LEU A 80 10.86 19.76 3.82
N ASP A 81 11.84 20.38 3.15
CA ASP A 81 11.66 21.70 2.54
C ASP A 81 10.59 21.70 1.44
N TYR A 82 10.36 20.56 0.77
CA TYR A 82 9.34 20.37 -0.27
C TYR A 82 8.04 19.76 0.26
N TYR A 83 8.09 19.11 1.43
CA TYR A 83 6.97 18.46 2.09
C TYR A 83 6.81 18.96 3.54
N PRO A 84 6.71 20.29 3.77
CA PRO A 84 6.76 20.88 5.12
C PRO A 84 5.58 20.43 6.01
N HIS A 85 4.43 20.07 5.42
CA HIS A 85 3.26 19.54 6.13
C HIS A 85 3.57 18.21 6.85
N LEU A 86 4.52 17.41 6.37
CA LEU A 86 4.94 16.16 7.02
C LEU A 86 5.70 16.38 8.35
N THR A 87 6.04 17.62 8.69
CA THR A 87 6.63 17.98 9.99
C THR A 87 5.59 18.25 11.07
N GLY A 88 4.29 18.23 10.73
CA GLY A 88 3.20 18.49 11.66
C GLY A 88 2.71 17.29 12.44
N ARG A 89 1.53 17.44 13.03
CA ARG A 89 0.77 16.38 13.70
C ARG A 89 -0.65 16.39 13.20
N LEU A 90 -1.28 15.23 13.15
CA LEU A 90 -2.70 15.14 12.83
C LEU A 90 -3.53 15.72 13.97
N GLN A 91 -4.62 16.35 13.62
CA GLN A 91 -5.70 16.71 14.52
C GLN A 91 -7.04 16.63 13.78
N THR A 92 -8.14 16.61 14.53
CA THR A 92 -9.48 16.69 13.97
C THR A 92 -9.99 18.12 14.02
N ASN A 93 -10.44 18.66 12.91
CA ASN A 93 -11.16 19.93 12.86
C ASN A 93 -12.48 19.79 13.63
N LEU A 94 -12.75 20.68 14.59
CA LEU A 94 -13.91 20.56 15.48
C LEU A 94 -15.24 20.82 14.78
N ASP A 95 -15.25 21.63 13.73
CA ASP A 95 -16.47 22.01 13.00
C ASP A 95 -16.87 20.97 11.95
N THR A 96 -15.88 20.46 11.20
CA THR A 96 -16.12 19.54 10.07
C THR A 96 -15.83 18.09 10.38
N ARG A 97 -15.24 17.78 11.53
CA ARG A 97 -14.74 16.46 11.91
C ARG A 97 -13.74 15.87 10.90
N ALA A 98 -13.26 16.68 9.96
CA ALA A 98 -12.24 16.30 9.01
C ALA A 98 -10.85 16.26 9.67
N PRO A 99 -9.96 15.34 9.25
CA PRO A 99 -8.56 15.39 9.64
C PRO A 99 -7.86 16.59 9.00
N GLU A 100 -6.96 17.22 9.75
CA GLU A 100 -6.08 18.27 9.26
C GLU A 100 -4.71 18.16 9.93
N ILE A 101 -3.69 18.86 9.41
CA ILE A 101 -2.35 18.82 9.96
C ILE A 101 -2.03 20.15 10.64
N ALA A 102 -1.77 20.09 11.93
CA ALA A 102 -1.38 21.25 12.73
C ALA A 102 0.05 21.09 13.28
N HIS A 103 0.49 22.06 14.10
CA HIS A 103 1.77 22.04 14.78
C HIS A 103 2.95 21.78 13.83
N LEU A 104 2.92 22.44 12.65
CA LEU A 104 4.00 22.34 11.66
C LEU A 104 5.35 22.72 12.30
N GLY A 105 6.38 21.96 11.98
CA GLY A 105 7.70 22.12 12.59
C GLY A 105 7.92 21.30 13.87
N THR A 106 6.93 20.52 14.33
CA THR A 106 7.17 19.53 15.42
C THR A 106 8.21 18.50 14.99
N GLY A 107 8.22 18.12 13.71
CA GLY A 107 9.25 17.28 13.11
C GLY A 107 8.76 15.88 12.73
N ALA A 108 9.49 15.29 11.79
CA ALA A 108 9.46 13.87 11.43
C ALA A 108 10.55 13.10 12.20
N GLU A 109 10.70 11.80 11.97
CA GLU A 109 11.71 10.98 12.65
C GLU A 109 12.55 10.14 11.68
N LEU A 110 13.85 9.99 12.00
CA LEU A 110 14.73 8.98 11.44
C LEU A 110 15.18 8.03 12.56
N LEU A 111 14.83 6.76 12.44
CA LEU A 111 15.22 5.71 13.34
C LEU A 111 16.48 5.03 12.81
N GLU A 112 17.54 5.02 13.60
CA GLU A 112 18.74 4.23 13.32
C GLU A 112 18.61 2.88 14.02
N ALA A 113 18.69 1.80 13.25
CA ALA A 113 18.56 0.44 13.75
C ALA A 113 19.71 -0.45 13.26
N GLN A 114 19.97 -1.51 14.00
CA GLN A 114 20.95 -2.54 13.67
C GLN A 114 20.28 -3.91 13.64
N CYS A 115 20.65 -4.72 12.65
CA CYS A 115 20.27 -6.13 12.57
C CYS A 115 21.51 -6.98 12.77
N SER A 116 21.47 -7.91 13.75
CA SER A 116 22.56 -8.81 14.08
C SER A 116 22.84 -9.86 13.00
N LEU A 117 21.89 -10.10 12.10
CA LEU A 117 21.96 -11.06 11.00
C LEU A 117 22.53 -10.42 9.72
N ARG A 118 23.04 -11.25 8.83
CA ARG A 118 23.49 -10.87 7.48
C ARG A 118 22.36 -11.05 6.49
N LEU A 119 22.32 -10.28 5.42
CA LEU A 119 21.33 -10.46 4.36
C LEU A 119 21.39 -11.86 3.71
N ASP A 120 22.57 -12.48 3.66
CA ASP A 120 22.73 -13.82 3.09
C ASP A 120 22.15 -14.92 3.98
N ASP A 121 21.96 -14.65 5.29
CA ASP A 121 21.34 -15.59 6.23
C ASP A 121 19.85 -15.80 5.90
N PHE A 122 19.22 -14.85 5.21
CA PHE A 122 17.81 -14.92 4.78
C PHE A 122 17.62 -15.56 3.40
N VAL A 123 18.72 -15.92 2.71
CA VAL A 123 18.65 -16.62 1.42
C VAL A 123 18.49 -18.11 1.68
N SER A 124 17.29 -18.63 1.43
CA SER A 124 17.07 -20.07 1.58
C SER A 124 17.99 -20.87 0.65
N GLN A 125 18.81 -21.76 1.23
CA GLN A 125 19.73 -22.63 0.50
C GLN A 125 19.02 -23.65 -0.40
N ASN A 126 17.75 -23.95 -0.11
CA ASN A 126 16.93 -24.91 -0.86
C ASN A 126 16.17 -24.31 -2.04
N ARG A 127 16.30 -23.01 -2.28
CA ARG A 127 15.63 -22.33 -3.40
C ARG A 127 16.57 -22.26 -4.61
N ALA A 128 16.03 -22.60 -5.77
CA ALA A 128 16.74 -22.45 -7.05
C ALA A 128 17.16 -20.98 -7.34
N SER A 129 16.47 -20.02 -6.76
CA SER A 129 16.81 -18.59 -6.82
C SER A 129 17.36 -18.10 -5.49
N ARG A 130 18.52 -17.46 -5.48
CA ARG A 130 19.11 -16.79 -4.31
C ARG A 130 18.42 -15.47 -4.00
N ARG A 131 17.07 -15.45 -3.99
CA ARG A 131 16.27 -14.26 -3.73
C ARG A 131 15.99 -14.12 -2.24
N ILE A 132 15.96 -12.87 -1.78
CA ILE A 132 15.47 -12.52 -0.45
C ILE A 132 13.95 -12.35 -0.58
N LEU A 133 13.20 -13.05 0.26
CA LEU A 133 11.76 -12.84 0.38
C LEU A 133 11.45 -11.99 1.61
N LEU A 134 10.39 -11.20 1.54
CA LEU A 134 9.90 -10.42 2.67
C LEU A 134 9.65 -11.30 3.91
N THR A 135 9.07 -12.49 3.68
CA THR A 135 8.72 -13.45 4.73
C THR A 135 9.92 -14.04 5.49
N ASP A 136 11.11 -13.95 4.90
CA ASP A 136 12.34 -14.46 5.51
C ASP A 136 13.03 -13.38 6.36
N LEU A 137 12.69 -12.11 6.16
CA LEU A 137 13.27 -10.98 6.90
C LEU A 137 12.72 -10.89 8.34
N PRO A 138 13.43 -10.22 9.26
CA PRO A 138 13.00 -10.04 10.65
C PRO A 138 11.57 -9.53 10.75
N GLY A 139 10.77 -10.12 11.65
CA GLY A 139 9.36 -9.80 11.79
C GLY A 139 8.54 -9.97 10.51
N ARG A 140 9.01 -10.80 9.56
CA ARG A 140 8.42 -10.93 8.21
C ARG A 140 8.37 -9.59 7.46
N GLY A 141 9.38 -8.74 7.72
CA GLY A 141 9.54 -7.41 7.16
C GLY A 141 9.04 -6.26 8.04
N SER A 142 8.18 -6.51 9.02
CA SER A 142 7.64 -5.47 9.91
C SER A 142 8.70 -4.82 10.82
N ASP A 143 9.72 -5.57 11.23
CA ASP A 143 10.78 -5.04 12.09
C ASP A 143 11.73 -4.07 11.35
N LEU A 144 11.59 -3.96 10.02
CA LEU A 144 12.37 -3.07 9.17
C LEU A 144 11.68 -1.75 8.86
N THR A 145 10.45 -1.54 9.36
CA THR A 145 9.69 -0.30 9.25
C THR A 145 9.46 0.32 10.63
N PRO A 146 9.31 1.66 10.73
CA PRO A 146 8.93 2.30 11.98
C PRO A 146 7.60 1.75 12.50
N SER A 147 7.51 1.54 13.80
CA SER A 147 6.27 1.14 14.46
C SER A 147 5.81 2.24 15.41
N PHE A 148 4.54 2.64 15.30
CA PHE A 148 3.90 3.65 16.11
C PHE A 148 2.59 3.14 16.69
N ASP A 149 2.13 3.83 17.74
CA ASP A 149 0.87 3.54 18.40
C ASP A 149 -0.31 3.80 17.43
N ALA A 150 -1.12 2.75 17.19
CA ALA A 150 -2.30 2.83 16.32
C ALA A 150 -3.54 3.39 17.04
N SER A 151 -3.49 3.57 18.37
CA SER A 151 -4.58 4.21 19.12
C SER A 151 -4.80 5.65 18.65
N ILE A 152 -6.00 6.19 18.89
CA ILE A 152 -6.31 7.57 18.52
C ILE A 152 -5.33 8.58 19.17
N ASN A 153 -4.91 8.33 20.41
CA ASN A 153 -3.91 9.14 21.09
C ASN A 153 -2.54 9.08 20.41
N GLY A 154 -2.12 7.88 19.96
CA GLY A 154 -0.91 7.69 19.18
C GLY A 154 -0.98 8.39 17.82
N VAL A 155 -2.15 8.33 17.15
CA VAL A 155 -2.35 9.01 15.87
C VAL A 155 -2.08 10.52 15.96
N TYR A 156 -2.54 11.18 17.02
CA TYR A 156 -2.36 12.63 17.19
C TYR A 156 -0.99 13.03 17.77
N ARG A 157 -0.37 12.15 18.55
CA ARG A 157 0.93 12.40 19.20
C ARG A 157 2.12 12.12 18.27
N ASP A 158 2.06 11.01 17.55
CA ASP A 158 3.20 10.47 16.82
C ASP A 158 3.44 11.20 15.48
N PRO A 159 4.63 11.11 14.89
CA PRO A 159 4.92 11.78 13.63
C PRO A 159 4.05 11.25 12.47
N ILE A 160 3.82 12.10 11.48
CA ILE A 160 3.13 11.74 10.24
C ILE A 160 4.06 10.97 9.30
N PHE A 161 5.35 11.26 9.35
CA PHE A 161 6.39 10.69 8.50
C PHE A 161 7.58 10.22 9.33
N ALA A 162 8.05 9.01 9.04
CA ALA A 162 9.26 8.47 9.63
C ALA A 162 9.99 7.55 8.64
N VAL A 163 11.30 7.43 8.83
CA VAL A 163 12.17 6.52 8.09
C VAL A 163 12.96 5.69 9.09
N GLN A 164 13.03 4.38 8.88
CA GLN A 164 13.93 3.51 9.62
C GLN A 164 15.08 3.09 8.73
N HIS A 165 16.31 3.34 9.18
CA HIS A 165 17.54 2.89 8.55
C HIS A 165 18.10 1.71 9.37
N THR A 166 17.91 0.50 8.88
CA THR A 166 18.41 -0.73 9.52
C THR A 166 19.66 -1.21 8.83
N ARG A 167 20.78 -1.31 9.55
CA ARG A 167 22.04 -1.83 9.05
C ARG A 167 22.21 -3.29 9.44
N PHE A 168 22.38 -4.16 8.45
CA PHE A 168 22.67 -5.58 8.65
C PHE A 168 24.17 -5.82 8.96
N ALA A 169 24.48 -6.93 9.61
CA ALA A 169 25.86 -7.30 9.97
C ALA A 169 26.81 -7.38 8.76
N CYS A 170 26.32 -7.68 7.56
CA CYS A 170 27.10 -7.66 6.31
C CYS A 170 27.32 -6.24 5.75
N GLY A 171 26.77 -5.19 6.37
CA GLY A 171 26.81 -3.82 5.87
C GLY A 171 25.75 -3.47 4.83
N GLY A 172 24.87 -4.40 4.45
CA GLY A 172 23.65 -4.10 3.72
C GLY A 172 22.71 -3.19 4.53
N VAL A 173 21.76 -2.57 3.88
CA VAL A 173 20.83 -1.59 4.50
C VAL A 173 19.40 -1.87 4.08
N ALA A 174 18.46 -1.81 5.03
CA ALA A 174 17.06 -1.64 4.74
C ALA A 174 16.61 -0.21 5.09
N LEU A 175 15.85 0.42 4.20
CA LEU A 175 15.14 1.67 4.44
C LEU A 175 13.66 1.36 4.53
N GLY A 176 13.08 1.49 5.72
CA GLY A 176 11.64 1.44 5.95
C GLY A 176 11.06 2.85 5.85
N ILE A 177 10.28 3.14 4.82
CA ILE A 177 9.58 4.42 4.64
C ILE A 177 8.16 4.27 5.15
N TRP A 178 7.74 5.12 6.07
CA TRP A 178 6.46 5.04 6.76
C TRP A 178 5.77 6.41 6.78
N LEU A 179 4.49 6.45 6.44
CA LEU A 179 3.64 7.63 6.57
C LEU A 179 2.25 7.23 7.10
N ARG A 180 1.52 8.17 7.71
CA ARG A 180 0.07 8.04 7.89
C ARG A 180 -0.59 8.07 6.51
N HIS A 181 -1.38 7.05 6.17
CA HIS A 181 -1.96 6.92 4.82
C HIS A 181 -2.92 8.07 4.46
N VAL A 182 -3.46 8.76 5.46
CA VAL A 182 -4.31 9.95 5.28
C VAL A 182 -3.62 11.08 4.52
N VAL A 183 -2.28 11.11 4.41
CA VAL A 183 -1.56 12.19 3.71
C VAL A 183 -1.16 11.83 2.28
N CYS A 184 -1.05 10.55 1.95
CA CYS A 184 -0.76 10.09 0.58
C CYS A 184 -1.08 8.61 0.40
N ASP A 185 -1.23 8.20 -0.87
CA ASP A 185 -1.31 6.80 -1.28
C ASP A 185 0.05 6.25 -1.73
N ALA A 186 0.06 5.00 -2.25
CA ALA A 186 1.28 4.35 -2.72
C ALA A 186 2.00 5.13 -3.83
N SER A 187 1.27 5.83 -4.71
CA SER A 187 1.87 6.69 -5.73
C SER A 187 2.66 7.84 -5.10
N GLY A 188 2.07 8.48 -4.06
CA GLY A 188 2.72 9.52 -3.28
C GLY A 188 3.94 9.00 -2.50
N LEU A 189 3.85 7.83 -1.88
CA LEU A 189 4.96 7.19 -1.15
C LEU A 189 6.15 6.92 -2.08
N PHE A 190 5.93 6.32 -3.27
CA PHE A 190 7.00 6.08 -4.23
C PHE A 190 7.58 7.36 -4.82
N GLN A 191 6.75 8.38 -5.02
CA GLN A 191 7.22 9.71 -5.43
C GLN A 191 8.14 10.32 -4.37
N LEU A 192 7.71 10.36 -3.11
CA LEU A 192 8.50 10.89 -1.98
C LEU A 192 9.84 10.14 -1.84
N THR A 193 9.84 8.81 -2.01
CA THR A 193 11.07 8.00 -1.95
C THR A 193 12.03 8.34 -3.09
N ARG A 194 11.53 8.56 -4.32
CA ARG A 194 12.35 9.00 -5.46
C ARG A 194 12.90 10.40 -5.25
N ASP A 195 12.09 11.32 -4.71
CA ASP A 195 12.50 12.68 -4.39
C ASP A 195 13.60 12.66 -3.31
N LEU A 196 13.47 11.79 -2.30
CA LEU A 196 14.51 11.56 -1.31
C LEU A 196 15.82 11.06 -1.93
N ALA A 197 15.74 10.07 -2.84
CA ALA A 197 16.91 9.52 -3.51
C ALA A 197 17.57 10.58 -4.43
N GLU A 198 16.79 11.41 -5.14
CA GLU A 198 17.28 12.51 -5.96
C GLU A 198 18.05 13.53 -5.12
N LEU A 199 17.47 13.98 -4.00
CA LEU A 199 18.11 14.92 -3.08
C LEU A 199 19.36 14.32 -2.42
N TYR A 200 19.31 13.03 -2.02
CA TYR A 200 20.45 12.33 -1.45
C TYR A 200 21.65 12.30 -2.41
N ARG A 201 21.42 11.95 -3.68
CA ARG A 201 22.47 11.98 -4.72
C ARG A 201 22.97 13.40 -4.97
N GLY A 202 22.05 14.37 -4.93
CA GLY A 202 22.36 15.80 -5.08
C GLY A 202 23.33 16.35 -4.03
N LEU A 203 23.41 15.76 -2.83
CA LEU A 203 24.36 16.15 -1.79
C LEU A 203 25.85 15.94 -2.16
N SER A 204 26.13 15.24 -3.26
CA SER A 204 27.50 15.07 -3.77
C SER A 204 28.02 16.28 -4.53
N PHE A 205 27.18 17.26 -4.84
CA PHE A 205 27.54 18.48 -5.56
C PHE A 205 27.79 19.65 -4.60
N SER A 206 28.51 20.67 -5.06
CA SER A 206 28.88 21.85 -4.26
C SER A 206 27.70 22.78 -3.94
N SER A 207 26.60 22.68 -4.68
CA SER A 207 25.37 23.44 -4.44
C SER A 207 24.38 22.65 -3.60
N PRO A 208 23.50 23.31 -2.82
CA PRO A 208 22.43 22.63 -2.10
C PRO A 208 21.55 21.80 -3.07
N PRO A 209 21.16 20.58 -2.69
CA PRO A 209 20.37 19.72 -3.57
C PRO A 209 18.98 20.31 -3.80
N THR A 210 18.49 20.17 -5.04
CA THR A 210 17.16 20.63 -5.45
C THR A 210 16.48 19.54 -6.28
N LEU A 211 15.14 19.47 -6.18
CA LEU A 211 14.34 18.61 -7.04
C LEU A 211 14.18 19.24 -8.42
N ALA A 212 14.37 18.45 -9.46
CA ALA A 212 14.12 18.88 -10.85
C ALA A 212 12.65 19.28 -11.07
N CYS A 213 11.73 18.57 -10.40
CA CYS A 213 10.31 18.86 -10.42
C CYS A 213 9.76 18.79 -8.98
N PRO A 214 9.33 19.92 -8.39
CA PRO A 214 8.75 19.94 -7.05
C PRO A 214 7.41 19.17 -6.98
N PRO A 215 7.05 18.59 -5.81
CA PRO A 215 5.77 17.94 -5.62
C PRO A 215 4.61 18.92 -5.53
N VAL A 216 3.42 18.48 -5.92
CA VAL A 216 2.16 19.14 -5.62
C VAL A 216 1.60 18.50 -4.35
N ILE A 217 1.67 19.23 -3.23
CA ILE A 217 1.31 18.74 -1.90
C ILE A 217 -0.12 19.07 -1.50
N HIS A 218 -0.77 19.99 -2.18
CA HIS A 218 -2.14 20.40 -1.88
C HIS A 218 -3.15 19.47 -2.55
N SER A 219 -4.10 19.00 -1.75
CA SER A 219 -5.12 18.05 -2.19
C SER A 219 -6.12 18.68 -3.16
N TYR A 220 -6.58 17.86 -4.10
CA TYR A 220 -7.66 18.22 -5.02
C TYR A 220 -8.94 18.55 -4.24
N LEU A 221 -9.58 19.65 -4.58
CA LEU A 221 -10.84 20.12 -3.99
C LEU A 221 -10.80 20.28 -2.45
N ARG A 222 -9.62 20.59 -1.87
CA ARG A 222 -9.45 20.86 -0.43
C ARG A 222 -10.23 22.09 0.08
N ASP A 223 -10.63 22.96 -0.82
CA ASP A 223 -11.47 24.12 -0.54
C ASP A 223 -12.79 24.02 -1.29
N VAL A 224 -13.85 23.70 -0.58
CA VAL A 224 -15.21 23.64 -1.13
C VAL A 224 -15.71 25.02 -1.59
N GLY A 225 -15.04 26.09 -1.16
CA GLY A 225 -15.33 27.47 -1.57
C GLY A 225 -15.18 27.71 -3.07
N VAL A 226 -14.39 26.91 -3.78
CA VAL A 226 -14.23 26.99 -5.24
C VAL A 226 -15.49 26.56 -6.01
N LEU A 227 -16.39 25.78 -5.38
CA LEU A 227 -17.64 25.34 -5.98
C LEU A 227 -18.71 26.45 -5.90
N THR A 228 -19.40 26.67 -7.00
CA THR A 228 -20.56 27.57 -7.03
C THR A 228 -21.72 27.05 -6.18
N PRO A 229 -22.67 27.89 -5.75
CA PRO A 229 -23.84 27.45 -5.00
C PRO A 229 -24.67 26.38 -5.73
N LYS A 230 -24.70 26.39 -7.07
CA LYS A 230 -25.37 25.39 -7.89
C LYS A 230 -24.64 24.05 -7.81
N GLU A 231 -23.32 24.05 -8.03
CA GLU A 231 -22.50 22.83 -7.95
C GLU A 231 -22.54 22.18 -6.57
N ARG A 232 -22.59 22.98 -5.49
CA ARG A 232 -22.73 22.45 -4.12
C ARG A 232 -24.06 21.73 -3.91
N ARG A 233 -25.17 22.26 -4.45
CA ARG A 233 -26.48 21.59 -4.36
C ARG A 233 -26.49 20.31 -5.17
N GLU A 234 -26.03 20.35 -6.42
CA GLU A 234 -25.94 19.17 -7.29
C GLU A 234 -25.05 18.08 -6.65
N ALA A 235 -23.93 18.48 -6.03
CA ALA A 235 -23.05 17.55 -5.32
C ALA A 235 -23.73 16.94 -4.08
N ALA A 236 -24.49 17.72 -3.30
CA ALA A 236 -25.19 17.22 -2.11
C ALA A 236 -26.33 16.23 -2.46
N GLU A 237 -26.96 16.41 -3.61
CA GLU A 237 -28.02 15.52 -4.12
C GLU A 237 -27.47 14.26 -4.81
N TYR A 238 -26.18 14.20 -5.09
CA TYR A 238 -25.55 13.04 -5.72
C TYR A 238 -25.52 11.84 -4.75
N HIS A 239 -25.67 10.62 -5.27
CA HIS A 239 -25.64 9.38 -4.50
C HIS A 239 -24.48 8.50 -5.01
N PRO A 240 -23.29 8.61 -4.40
CA PRO A 240 -22.14 7.80 -4.82
C PRO A 240 -22.37 6.32 -4.52
N ALA A 241 -22.01 5.44 -5.46
CA ALA A 241 -22.14 4.00 -5.26
C ALA A 241 -21.23 3.46 -4.12
N ALA A 242 -20.11 4.15 -3.86
CA ALA A 242 -19.10 3.70 -2.90
C ALA A 242 -19.33 4.17 -1.46
N TYR A 243 -20.17 5.20 -1.25
CA TYR A 243 -20.36 5.84 0.04
C TYR A 243 -21.81 6.21 0.31
N TYR A 244 -22.14 6.39 1.59
CA TYR A 244 -23.42 6.97 2.04
C TYR A 244 -23.18 7.91 3.24
N TYR A 245 -24.17 8.75 3.53
CA TYR A 245 -24.14 9.67 4.66
C TYR A 245 -25.14 9.19 5.72
N LEU A 246 -24.69 9.13 6.98
CA LEU A 246 -25.55 8.73 8.09
C LEU A 246 -26.47 9.88 8.49
N ASP A 247 -27.78 9.63 8.56
CA ASP A 247 -28.76 10.59 9.06
C ASP A 247 -28.64 10.81 10.57
N GLU A 248 -29.10 11.96 11.07
CA GLU A 248 -29.15 12.27 12.50
C GLU A 248 -30.02 11.25 13.25
N GLY A 249 -29.45 10.61 14.26
CA GLY A 249 -30.12 9.58 15.05
C GLY A 249 -29.93 8.14 14.55
N SER A 250 -29.25 7.91 13.46
CA SER A 250 -28.87 6.57 13.02
C SER A 250 -27.71 6.04 13.87
N THR A 251 -27.98 5.04 14.70
CA THR A 251 -26.96 4.27 15.41
C THR A 251 -26.58 3.06 14.57
N THR A 252 -25.74 3.23 13.58
CA THR A 252 -25.08 2.07 12.96
C THR A 252 -23.77 1.84 13.70
N THR A 253 -23.61 0.70 14.28
CA THR A 253 -22.34 0.21 14.79
C THR A 253 -21.38 0.12 13.61
N ASP A 254 -20.45 1.06 13.52
CA ASP A 254 -19.30 0.93 12.64
C ASP A 254 -18.30 0.07 13.39
N PRO A 255 -18.02 -1.17 12.95
CA PRO A 255 -17.11 -2.05 13.66
C PRO A 255 -15.74 -1.41 13.93
N TYR A 256 -15.32 -0.44 13.12
CA TYR A 256 -14.05 0.28 13.30
C TYR A 256 -14.12 1.45 14.30
N VAL A 257 -15.31 2.03 14.54
CA VAL A 257 -15.49 3.09 15.54
C VAL A 257 -15.76 2.48 16.91
N ASP A 258 -16.40 1.31 16.96
CA ASP A 258 -16.65 0.58 18.23
C ASP A 258 -15.37 -0.05 18.80
N GLU A 259 -14.40 -0.44 17.98
CA GLU A 259 -13.04 -0.79 18.46
C GLU A 259 -12.30 0.36 19.17
N MET A 260 -12.77 1.61 19.02
CA MET A 260 -12.19 2.80 19.68
C MET A 260 -12.92 3.18 20.99
N LYS A 261 -14.02 2.54 21.33
CA LYS A 261 -14.66 2.70 22.64
C LYS A 261 -14.09 1.68 23.61
N GLU A 262 -13.63 2.15 24.77
CA GLU A 262 -13.38 1.25 25.89
C GLU A 262 -14.70 0.53 26.22
N PRO A 263 -14.70 -0.82 26.33
CA PRO A 263 -15.94 -1.56 26.58
C PRO A 263 -16.46 -1.27 27.98
N ASP A 264 -17.65 -0.67 28.07
CA ASP A 264 -18.36 -0.42 29.33
C ASP A 264 -18.88 -1.71 30.01
N SER A 265 -18.71 -2.88 29.38
CA SER A 265 -19.06 -4.19 29.95
C SER A 265 -18.28 -5.30 29.22
N PRO A 266 -17.91 -6.40 29.88
CA PRO A 266 -17.29 -7.54 29.21
C PRO A 266 -18.31 -8.19 28.26
N GLU A 267 -18.19 -7.91 26.98
CA GLU A 267 -18.87 -8.68 25.94
C GLU A 267 -18.31 -10.13 25.94
N PRO A 268 -19.15 -11.15 25.63
CA PRO A 268 -18.65 -12.51 25.45
C PRO A 268 -17.53 -12.47 24.40
N GLU A 269 -16.39 -13.07 24.74
CA GLU A 269 -15.26 -13.15 23.80
C GLU A 269 -15.77 -13.65 22.44
N PRO A 270 -15.52 -12.91 21.35
CA PRO A 270 -15.90 -13.37 20.02
C PRO A 270 -15.23 -14.74 19.76
N PRO A 271 -15.86 -15.64 18.99
CA PRO A 271 -15.26 -16.93 18.68
C PRO A 271 -13.87 -16.70 18.10
N MET A 272 -12.88 -17.41 18.64
CA MET A 272 -11.47 -17.24 18.29
C MET A 272 -11.29 -17.46 16.78
N GLU A 273 -11.10 -16.38 16.03
CA GLU A 273 -10.83 -16.46 14.61
C GLU A 273 -9.52 -17.23 14.36
N PRO A 274 -9.44 -18.05 13.31
CA PRO A 274 -8.21 -18.73 12.99
C PRO A 274 -7.10 -17.72 12.70
N PRO A 275 -5.85 -18.00 13.09
CA PRO A 275 -4.73 -17.11 12.84
C PRO A 275 -4.60 -16.80 11.34
N LYS A 276 -4.28 -15.56 11.03
CA LYS A 276 -4.11 -15.07 9.66
C LYS A 276 -2.64 -15.07 9.31
N THR A 277 -2.29 -15.63 8.15
CA THR A 277 -0.91 -15.71 7.67
C THR A 277 -0.79 -15.09 6.30
N GLY A 278 0.09 -14.11 6.18
CA GLY A 278 0.47 -13.54 4.89
C GLY A 278 1.55 -14.39 4.20
N ARG A 279 1.42 -14.63 2.91
CA ARG A 279 2.45 -15.26 2.06
C ARG A 279 2.74 -14.41 0.83
N VAL A 280 3.93 -14.59 0.28
CA VAL A 280 4.32 -13.97 -0.99
C VAL A 280 4.18 -15.02 -2.08
N LEU A 281 3.31 -14.81 -3.04
CA LEU A 281 3.17 -15.64 -4.24
C LEU A 281 3.93 -14.98 -5.39
N ARG A 282 4.42 -15.77 -6.35
CA ARG A 282 5.08 -15.28 -7.55
C ARG A 282 4.43 -15.86 -8.80
N PHE A 283 4.05 -14.98 -9.72
CA PHE A 283 3.55 -15.34 -11.04
C PHE A 283 4.57 -14.89 -12.07
N SER A 284 5.07 -15.83 -12.88
CA SER A 284 5.94 -15.51 -14.00
C SER A 284 5.15 -14.79 -15.11
N GLY A 285 5.86 -14.17 -16.04
CA GLY A 285 5.22 -13.60 -17.24
C GLY A 285 4.49 -14.63 -18.08
N GLU A 286 4.95 -15.88 -18.09
CA GLU A 286 4.30 -17.01 -18.77
C GLU A 286 3.01 -17.42 -18.07
N ASP A 287 3.03 -17.53 -16.72
CA ASP A 287 1.81 -17.79 -15.94
C ASP A 287 0.74 -16.73 -16.15
N LEU A 288 1.15 -15.47 -16.15
CA LEU A 288 0.25 -14.33 -16.37
C LEU A 288 -0.34 -14.34 -17.78
N SER A 289 0.44 -14.71 -18.79
CA SER A 289 -0.02 -14.85 -20.17
C SER A 289 -1.03 -15.99 -20.29
N ALA A 290 -0.73 -17.16 -19.69
CA ALA A 290 -1.63 -18.30 -19.68
C ALA A 290 -2.96 -18.00 -18.95
N LEU A 291 -2.93 -17.30 -17.81
CA LEU A 291 -4.13 -16.85 -17.11
C LEU A 291 -4.95 -15.89 -17.96
N LYS A 292 -4.30 -14.97 -18.67
CA LYS A 292 -4.98 -14.04 -19.56
C LYS A 292 -5.65 -14.75 -20.73
N GLU A 293 -5.01 -15.76 -21.30
CA GLU A 293 -5.59 -16.59 -22.36
C GLU A 293 -6.84 -17.35 -21.88
N GLN A 294 -6.80 -17.93 -20.68
CA GLN A 294 -7.97 -18.59 -20.06
C GLN A 294 -9.12 -17.63 -19.73
N ALA A 295 -8.80 -16.35 -19.55
CA ALA A 295 -9.78 -15.31 -19.26
C ALA A 295 -10.33 -14.61 -20.51
N ILE A 296 -10.01 -15.05 -21.71
CA ILE A 296 -10.57 -14.53 -22.95
C ILE A 296 -12.02 -15.01 -23.10
N ASP A 297 -12.93 -14.05 -23.35
CA ASP A 297 -14.32 -14.34 -23.69
C ASP A 297 -14.39 -15.14 -25.02
N PRO A 298 -14.90 -16.39 -25.02
CA PRO A 298 -14.97 -17.20 -26.24
C PRO A 298 -15.75 -16.55 -27.38
N SER A 299 -16.65 -15.61 -27.08
CA SER A 299 -17.40 -14.87 -28.10
C SER A 299 -16.57 -13.78 -28.80
N GLY A 300 -15.38 -13.45 -28.29
CA GLY A 300 -14.51 -12.38 -28.81
C GLY A 300 -15.06 -10.97 -28.63
N LYS A 301 -16.16 -10.79 -27.89
CA LYS A 301 -16.85 -9.49 -27.71
C LYS A 301 -16.26 -8.64 -26.58
N SER A 302 -15.43 -9.21 -25.72
CA SER A 302 -14.81 -8.50 -24.61
C SER A 302 -13.34 -8.86 -24.47
N TRP A 303 -12.57 -7.93 -23.92
CA TRP A 303 -11.19 -8.16 -23.56
C TRP A 303 -11.00 -7.92 -22.05
N VAL A 304 -10.01 -8.53 -21.46
CA VAL A 304 -9.61 -8.31 -20.07
C VAL A 304 -8.12 -8.03 -20.00
N SER A 305 -7.71 -7.26 -19.00
CA SER A 305 -6.29 -7.08 -18.71
C SER A 305 -5.75 -8.26 -17.90
N THR A 306 -4.42 -8.39 -17.86
CA THR A 306 -3.76 -9.36 -16.99
C THR A 306 -4.11 -9.18 -15.52
N PHE A 307 -4.29 -7.92 -15.09
CA PHE A 307 -4.72 -7.61 -13.72
C PHE A 307 -6.08 -8.25 -13.40
N GLU A 308 -7.06 -8.06 -14.26
CA GLU A 308 -8.41 -8.59 -14.06
C GLU A 308 -8.44 -10.12 -14.12
N ALA A 309 -7.66 -10.73 -15.03
CA ALA A 309 -7.52 -12.18 -15.11
C ALA A 309 -6.88 -12.77 -13.83
N LEU A 310 -5.81 -12.14 -13.33
CA LEU A 310 -5.14 -12.54 -12.10
C LEU A 310 -6.04 -12.38 -10.87
N CYS A 311 -6.75 -11.26 -10.76
CA CYS A 311 -7.71 -11.04 -9.67
C CYS A 311 -8.84 -12.06 -9.68
N ALA A 312 -9.39 -12.38 -10.86
CA ALA A 312 -10.42 -13.39 -11.02
C ALA A 312 -9.94 -14.77 -10.58
N TYR A 313 -8.74 -15.17 -11.03
CA TYR A 313 -8.14 -16.43 -10.63
C TYR A 313 -7.95 -16.53 -9.12
N LEU A 314 -7.29 -15.55 -8.50
CA LEU A 314 -7.05 -15.54 -7.05
C LEU A 314 -8.36 -15.60 -6.28
N TYR A 315 -9.34 -14.78 -6.66
CA TYR A 315 -10.60 -14.72 -5.92
C TYR A 315 -11.40 -16.02 -6.04
N GLN A 316 -11.45 -16.64 -7.23
CA GLN A 316 -12.09 -17.95 -7.39
C GLN A 316 -11.40 -19.01 -6.54
N GLN A 317 -10.08 -19.10 -6.56
CA GLN A 317 -9.34 -20.10 -5.79
C GLN A 317 -9.56 -19.92 -4.29
N ILE A 318 -9.48 -18.68 -3.80
CA ILE A 318 -9.71 -18.37 -2.38
C ILE A 318 -11.14 -18.72 -1.98
N TYR A 319 -12.14 -18.34 -2.79
CA TYR A 319 -13.53 -18.60 -2.50
C TYR A 319 -13.83 -20.11 -2.45
N ARG A 320 -13.33 -20.88 -3.41
CA ARG A 320 -13.48 -22.34 -3.45
C ARG A 320 -12.81 -23.02 -2.26
N ALA A 321 -11.61 -22.55 -1.87
CA ALA A 321 -10.93 -23.04 -0.67
C ALA A 321 -11.74 -22.76 0.62
N ARG A 322 -12.39 -21.59 0.72
CA ARG A 322 -13.31 -21.28 1.85
C ARG A 322 -14.51 -22.20 1.88
N LEU A 323 -15.13 -22.47 0.73
CA LEU A 323 -16.24 -23.43 0.63
C LEU A 323 -15.79 -24.84 1.05
N GLN A 324 -14.62 -25.28 0.57
CA GLN A 324 -14.07 -26.59 0.95
C GLN A 324 -13.81 -26.66 2.44
N LEU A 325 -13.26 -25.62 3.06
CA LEU A 325 -13.03 -25.56 4.50
C LEU A 325 -14.33 -25.68 5.30
N LEU A 326 -15.35 -24.89 4.96
CA LEU A 326 -16.64 -24.88 5.67
C LEU A 326 -17.46 -26.17 5.47
N ASN A 327 -17.27 -26.86 4.34
CA ASN A 327 -17.89 -28.15 4.04
C ASN A 327 -17.06 -29.36 4.49
N SER A 328 -15.89 -29.13 5.12
CA SER A 328 -15.07 -30.23 5.64
C SER A 328 -15.79 -31.03 6.72
N GLU A 329 -15.40 -32.30 6.93
CA GLU A 329 -15.96 -33.16 7.95
C GLU A 329 -15.82 -32.57 9.36
N ASP A 330 -14.74 -31.81 9.61
CA ASP A 330 -14.47 -31.19 10.91
C ASP A 330 -15.41 -30.02 11.22
N LEU A 331 -15.84 -29.24 10.22
CA LEU A 331 -16.68 -28.05 10.42
C LEU A 331 -18.13 -28.27 10.03
N CYS A 332 -18.39 -28.87 8.88
CA CYS A 332 -19.73 -29.22 8.36
C CYS A 332 -20.77 -28.09 8.55
N VAL A 333 -20.44 -26.87 8.12
CA VAL A 333 -21.25 -25.68 8.34
C VAL A 333 -22.49 -25.69 7.45
N PRO A 334 -23.71 -25.66 7.98
CA PRO A 334 -24.92 -25.53 7.17
C PRO A 334 -24.94 -24.21 6.42
N ASP A 335 -25.37 -24.24 5.13
CA ASP A 335 -25.40 -23.06 4.24
C ASP A 335 -24.05 -22.32 4.15
N ALA A 336 -22.97 -23.08 3.94
CA ALA A 336 -21.62 -22.52 3.79
C ALA A 336 -21.54 -21.33 2.81
N PRO A 337 -22.22 -21.34 1.64
CA PRO A 337 -22.24 -20.18 0.74
C PRO A 337 -22.81 -18.90 1.37
N GLY A 338 -23.82 -19.02 2.24
CA GLY A 338 -24.43 -17.90 2.94
C GLY A 338 -23.53 -17.32 4.06
N LYS A 339 -22.53 -18.09 4.51
CA LYS A 339 -21.59 -17.69 5.57
C LYS A 339 -20.33 -17.01 5.06
N ILE A 340 -20.09 -16.99 3.75
CA ILE A 340 -18.92 -16.35 3.15
C ILE A 340 -19.34 -15.05 2.48
N SER A 341 -18.79 -13.93 2.92
CA SER A 341 -18.90 -12.68 2.21
C SER A 341 -18.27 -12.80 0.81
N ARG A 342 -18.89 -12.16 -0.17
CA ARG A 342 -18.47 -12.21 -1.58
C ARG A 342 -18.16 -10.82 -2.13
N GLY A 343 -17.71 -9.93 -1.25
CA GLY A 343 -17.30 -8.58 -1.62
C GLY A 343 -15.99 -8.60 -2.41
N PHE A 344 -15.97 -7.84 -3.50
CA PHE A 344 -14.76 -7.50 -4.26
C PHE A 344 -14.53 -6.02 -4.19
N LEU A 345 -13.29 -5.62 -3.90
CA LEU A 345 -12.86 -4.23 -3.88
C LEU A 345 -11.49 -4.10 -4.54
N ALA A 346 -11.36 -3.13 -5.45
CA ALA A 346 -10.10 -2.79 -6.07
C ALA A 346 -9.77 -1.31 -5.88
N SER A 347 -8.49 -0.96 -5.83
CA SER A 347 -8.05 0.43 -5.84
C SER A 347 -7.75 0.92 -7.26
N ILE A 348 -8.28 2.08 -7.63
CA ILE A 348 -8.02 2.73 -8.93
C ILE A 348 -7.32 4.07 -8.70
N ASN A 349 -6.16 4.26 -9.35
CA ASN A 349 -5.46 5.54 -9.35
C ASN A 349 -6.19 6.55 -10.24
N MET A 350 -6.56 7.70 -9.67
CA MET A 350 -7.37 8.73 -10.32
C MET A 350 -6.55 9.83 -11.02
N ARG A 351 -5.20 9.76 -10.99
CA ARG A 351 -4.33 10.87 -11.47
C ARG A 351 -4.29 11.06 -12.98
N SER A 352 -4.57 10.02 -13.75
CA SER A 352 -4.38 10.02 -15.21
C SER A 352 -5.25 11.06 -15.95
N PRO A 353 -4.84 11.49 -17.17
CA PRO A 353 -5.58 12.47 -17.97
C PRO A 353 -7.02 12.08 -18.32
N ASN A 354 -7.29 10.78 -18.45
CA ASN A 354 -8.64 10.24 -18.69
C ASN A 354 -9.44 10.00 -17.41
N ARG A 355 -8.98 10.56 -16.28
CA ARG A 355 -9.63 10.54 -14.95
C ARG A 355 -9.67 11.96 -14.40
N LEU A 356 -9.21 12.22 -13.18
CA LEU A 356 -9.22 13.58 -12.63
C LEU A 356 -8.15 14.52 -13.23
N ASN A 357 -7.30 14.04 -14.13
CA ASN A 357 -6.24 14.82 -14.78
C ASN A 357 -5.44 15.66 -13.78
N LEU A 358 -4.97 15.03 -12.70
CA LEU A 358 -4.22 15.72 -11.65
C LEU A 358 -2.82 16.09 -12.13
N PRO A 359 -2.24 17.17 -11.60
CA PRO A 359 -0.94 17.65 -12.04
C PRO A 359 0.17 16.60 -11.83
N PRO A 360 1.26 16.67 -12.63
CA PRO A 360 2.42 15.82 -12.38
C PRO A 360 2.93 15.95 -10.95
N LYS A 361 3.46 14.87 -10.41
CA LYS A 361 3.94 14.81 -9.01
C LYS A 361 2.89 15.21 -7.96
N TYR A 362 1.61 14.92 -8.21
CA TYR A 362 0.54 15.05 -7.23
C TYR A 362 0.73 14.02 -6.11
N PHE A 363 1.05 14.50 -4.91
CA PHE A 363 1.44 13.69 -3.75
C PHE A 363 0.24 13.13 -2.95
N PRO A 364 -0.84 13.90 -2.66
CA PRO A 364 -1.94 13.44 -1.81
C PRO A 364 -2.68 12.21 -2.34
N ASN A 365 -3.62 11.67 -1.58
CA ASN A 365 -4.43 10.56 -2.03
C ASN A 365 -5.22 10.90 -3.30
N ALA A 366 -5.22 9.96 -4.24
CA ALA A 366 -6.03 10.01 -5.46
C ALA A 366 -6.48 8.60 -5.85
N ILE A 367 -7.22 7.96 -4.95
CA ILE A 367 -7.69 6.59 -5.11
C ILE A 367 -9.20 6.57 -5.08
N TYR A 368 -9.80 5.78 -5.98
CA TYR A 368 -11.20 5.41 -5.96
C TYR A 368 -11.33 3.90 -5.72
N PHE A 369 -12.37 3.46 -5.03
CA PHE A 369 -12.58 2.07 -4.62
C PHE A 369 -13.88 1.51 -5.23
N PRO A 370 -13.87 1.09 -6.52
CA PRO A 370 -15.01 0.32 -7.04
C PRO A 370 -15.13 -0.98 -6.27
N ASN A 371 -16.36 -1.27 -5.89
CA ASN A 371 -16.68 -2.47 -5.13
C ASN A 371 -18.00 -3.09 -5.61
N THR A 372 -18.18 -4.37 -5.33
CA THR A 372 -19.42 -5.11 -5.62
C THR A 372 -19.48 -6.40 -4.80
N ILE A 373 -20.65 -7.01 -4.73
CA ILE A 373 -20.83 -8.36 -4.20
C ILE A 373 -21.03 -9.30 -5.39
N LEU A 374 -20.20 -10.35 -5.50
CA LEU A 374 -20.31 -11.36 -6.55
C LEU A 374 -21.26 -12.49 -6.12
N SER A 375 -21.89 -13.17 -7.11
CA SER A 375 -22.76 -14.31 -6.79
C SER A 375 -21.95 -15.57 -6.44
N HIS A 376 -22.56 -16.47 -5.69
CA HIS A 376 -22.00 -17.78 -5.39
C HIS A 376 -21.69 -18.57 -6.66
N GLU A 377 -22.66 -18.60 -7.57
CA GLU A 377 -22.57 -19.34 -8.84
C GLU A 377 -21.38 -18.88 -9.66
N LEU A 378 -21.18 -17.56 -9.75
CA LEU A 378 -20.06 -16.97 -10.47
C LEU A 378 -18.70 -17.40 -9.91
N LEU A 379 -18.53 -17.35 -8.59
CA LEU A 379 -17.27 -17.69 -7.96
C LEU A 379 -17.02 -19.20 -7.86
N ALA A 380 -18.06 -19.99 -7.62
CA ALA A 380 -17.93 -21.43 -7.43
C ALA A 380 -17.80 -22.21 -8.74
N TYR A 381 -18.62 -21.87 -9.74
CA TYR A 381 -18.86 -22.75 -10.90
C TYR A 381 -18.55 -22.13 -12.26
N SER A 382 -18.56 -20.80 -12.40
CA SER A 382 -18.32 -20.17 -13.70
C SER A 382 -16.88 -20.34 -14.19
N PRO A 383 -16.66 -20.35 -15.51
CA PRO A 383 -15.32 -20.33 -16.07
C PRO A 383 -14.62 -18.99 -15.76
N LEU A 384 -13.29 -19.00 -15.75
CA LEU A 384 -12.46 -17.85 -15.36
C LEU A 384 -12.81 -16.56 -16.14
N TRP A 385 -13.12 -16.70 -17.44
CA TRP A 385 -13.43 -15.54 -18.30
C TRP A 385 -14.69 -14.77 -17.86
N GLU A 386 -15.71 -15.44 -17.30
CA GLU A 386 -16.91 -14.77 -16.80
C GLU A 386 -16.60 -13.92 -15.57
N VAL A 387 -15.84 -14.45 -14.63
CA VAL A 387 -15.40 -13.71 -13.45
C VAL A 387 -14.53 -12.54 -13.87
N ALA A 388 -13.52 -12.77 -14.72
CA ALA A 388 -12.63 -11.72 -15.21
C ALA A 388 -13.38 -10.60 -15.95
N LYS A 389 -14.37 -10.95 -16.78
CA LYS A 389 -15.25 -9.99 -17.47
C LYS A 389 -16.10 -9.18 -16.47
N THR A 390 -16.59 -9.83 -15.42
CA THR A 390 -17.34 -9.14 -14.37
C THR A 390 -16.45 -8.14 -13.64
N LEU A 391 -15.25 -8.52 -13.23
CA LEU A 391 -14.27 -7.63 -12.59
C LEU A 391 -13.83 -6.49 -13.54
N HIS A 392 -13.61 -6.79 -14.82
CA HIS A 392 -13.33 -5.79 -15.84
C HIS A 392 -14.42 -4.71 -15.89
N ASN A 393 -15.68 -5.13 -15.93
CA ASN A 393 -16.80 -4.21 -15.97
C ASN A 393 -16.84 -3.30 -14.74
N ILE A 394 -16.57 -3.84 -13.54
CA ILE A 394 -16.56 -3.07 -12.29
C ILE A 394 -15.44 -2.02 -12.31
N VAL A 395 -14.23 -2.43 -12.70
CA VAL A 395 -13.05 -1.55 -12.69
C VAL A 395 -13.11 -0.49 -13.79
N ARG A 396 -13.68 -0.82 -14.96
CA ARG A 396 -13.68 0.04 -16.17
C ARG A 396 -14.92 0.91 -16.33
N LYS A 397 -16.03 0.55 -15.67
CA LYS A 397 -17.25 1.38 -15.72
C LYS A 397 -17.15 2.67 -14.91
N VAL A 398 -16.18 2.78 -14.01
CA VAL A 398 -15.96 4.02 -13.26
C VAL A 398 -15.41 5.07 -14.20
N ASP A 399 -16.25 6.03 -14.55
CA ASP A 399 -15.92 7.14 -15.43
C ASP A 399 -15.48 8.40 -14.65
N VAL A 400 -14.99 9.39 -15.38
CA VAL A 400 -14.54 10.69 -14.82
C VAL A 400 -15.66 11.37 -14.05
N HIS A 401 -16.88 11.35 -14.59
CA HIS A 401 -18.02 12.02 -13.97
C HIS A 401 -18.33 11.44 -12.60
N GLN A 402 -18.39 10.10 -12.48
CA GLN A 402 -18.59 9.43 -11.18
C GLN A 402 -17.50 9.80 -10.17
N MET A 403 -16.24 9.84 -10.61
CA MET A 403 -15.10 10.21 -9.74
C MET A 403 -15.23 11.66 -9.24
N GLU A 404 -15.51 12.59 -10.14
CA GLU A 404 -15.68 14.01 -9.80
C GLU A 404 -16.89 14.22 -8.89
N GLN A 405 -18.04 13.64 -9.21
CA GLN A 405 -19.25 13.80 -8.40
C GLN A 405 -19.08 13.17 -7.02
N THR A 406 -18.46 12.00 -6.91
CA THR A 406 -18.15 11.40 -5.59
C THR A 406 -17.22 12.30 -4.78
N THR A 407 -16.17 12.85 -5.40
CA THR A 407 -15.24 13.75 -4.71
C THR A 407 -15.92 15.04 -4.26
N ARG A 408 -16.77 15.64 -5.11
CA ARG A 408 -17.56 16.84 -4.75
C ARG A 408 -18.58 16.53 -3.66
N TRP A 409 -19.23 15.36 -3.71
CA TRP A 409 -20.16 14.90 -2.70
C TRP A 409 -19.48 14.78 -1.33
N ILE A 410 -18.29 14.17 -1.25
CA ILE A 410 -17.50 14.12 -0.02
C ILE A 410 -17.18 15.54 0.46
N ALA A 411 -16.72 16.42 -0.45
CA ALA A 411 -16.32 17.78 -0.10
C ALA A 411 -17.45 18.62 0.53
N VAL A 412 -18.68 18.51 0.01
CA VAL A 412 -19.79 19.36 0.46
C VAL A 412 -20.46 18.90 1.75
N HIS A 413 -20.28 17.62 2.15
CA HIS A 413 -20.86 17.14 3.40
C HIS A 413 -20.13 17.74 4.62
N PRO A 414 -20.87 18.37 5.56
CA PRO A 414 -20.27 19.16 6.63
C PRO A 414 -19.53 18.31 7.67
N ASP A 415 -20.06 17.15 8.04
CA ASP A 415 -19.47 16.25 9.04
C ASP A 415 -18.90 14.98 8.34
N LYS A 416 -17.57 14.94 8.24
CA LYS A 416 -16.87 13.83 7.56
C LYS A 416 -16.97 12.51 8.30
N SER A 417 -17.13 12.53 9.61
CA SER A 417 -17.27 11.31 10.40
C SER A 417 -18.54 10.51 10.09
N ARG A 418 -19.52 11.15 9.46
CA ARG A 418 -20.80 10.55 9.05
C ARG A 418 -20.78 9.94 7.65
N ILE A 419 -19.71 10.13 6.89
CA ILE A 419 -19.52 9.48 5.59
C ILE A 419 -19.02 8.06 5.84
N LYS A 420 -19.73 7.07 5.31
CA LYS A 420 -19.42 5.64 5.47
C LYS A 420 -19.28 4.98 4.10
N ALA A 421 -18.39 3.97 4.02
CA ALA A 421 -18.27 3.14 2.83
C ALA A 421 -19.43 2.15 2.72
N ASN A 422 -19.89 1.90 1.49
CA ASN A 422 -20.94 0.91 1.19
C ASN A 422 -20.45 -0.55 1.22
N CYS A 423 -19.20 -0.80 1.57
CA CYS A 423 -18.64 -2.15 1.64
C CYS A 423 -17.77 -2.31 2.87
N SER A 424 -17.73 -3.53 3.41
CA SER A 424 -16.71 -3.91 4.36
C SER A 424 -15.39 -4.11 3.64
N PHE A 425 -14.32 -3.47 4.13
CA PHE A 425 -12.97 -3.64 3.62
C PHE A 425 -12.24 -4.82 4.27
N VAL A 426 -12.85 -5.46 5.26
CA VAL A 426 -12.15 -6.36 6.18
C VAL A 426 -12.93 -7.66 6.39
N GLY A 427 -12.21 -8.77 6.28
CA GLY A 427 -12.67 -10.05 6.81
C GLY A 427 -13.75 -10.80 6.02
N ASP A 428 -14.22 -11.87 6.59
CA ASP A 428 -15.42 -12.67 6.24
C ASP A 428 -15.51 -13.23 4.81
N GLY A 429 -14.40 -13.25 4.07
CA GLY A 429 -14.39 -13.77 2.70
C GLY A 429 -14.31 -12.68 1.62
N ASN A 430 -14.36 -11.41 1.98
CA ASN A 430 -14.13 -10.31 1.04
C ASN A 430 -12.72 -10.40 0.43
N PHE A 431 -12.60 -9.98 -0.83
CA PHE A 431 -11.32 -9.94 -1.54
C PHE A 431 -10.99 -8.48 -1.91
N VAL A 432 -9.94 -7.97 -1.27
CA VAL A 432 -9.47 -6.59 -1.43
C VAL A 432 -8.15 -6.61 -2.19
N VAL A 433 -8.08 -5.93 -3.33
CA VAL A 433 -6.87 -5.92 -4.15
C VAL A 433 -6.37 -4.52 -4.44
N THR A 434 -5.04 -4.34 -4.27
CA THR A 434 -4.34 -3.11 -4.66
C THR A 434 -3.20 -3.44 -5.61
N GLN A 435 -3.07 -2.64 -6.67
CA GLN A 435 -2.03 -2.83 -7.68
C GLN A 435 -0.92 -1.79 -7.53
N TRP A 436 0.27 -2.25 -7.10
CA TRP A 436 1.47 -1.42 -6.98
C TRP A 436 2.49 -1.68 -8.09
N SER A 437 2.35 -2.77 -8.85
CA SER A 437 3.27 -3.12 -9.95
C SER A 437 3.41 -2.02 -11.00
N GLY A 438 2.36 -1.19 -11.21
CA GLY A 438 2.41 -0.05 -12.11
C GLY A 438 3.27 1.13 -11.64
N PHE A 439 3.73 1.15 -10.37
CA PHE A 439 4.52 2.26 -9.82
C PHE A 439 6.02 2.17 -10.11
N ARG A 440 6.49 1.15 -10.85
CA ARG A 440 7.92 0.95 -11.13
C ARG A 440 8.76 1.01 -9.86
N MET A 441 8.42 0.13 -8.89
CA MET A 441 8.86 0.20 -7.49
C MET A 441 10.39 0.23 -7.30
N TYR A 442 11.15 -0.33 -8.24
CA TYR A 442 12.61 -0.43 -8.20
C TYR A 442 13.33 0.70 -8.94
N VAL A 443 12.61 1.63 -9.60
CA VAL A 443 13.20 2.65 -10.47
C VAL A 443 13.33 3.99 -9.77
N GLY A 444 14.53 4.58 -9.82
CA GLY A 444 14.82 5.91 -9.27
C GLY A 444 14.93 5.95 -7.75
N VAL A 445 15.00 4.79 -7.10
CA VAL A 445 15.15 4.64 -5.65
C VAL A 445 16.56 4.17 -5.26
N ASP A 446 17.54 4.33 -6.15
CA ASP A 446 18.96 4.13 -5.89
C ASP A 446 19.54 5.33 -5.15
N PHE A 447 20.23 5.08 -4.04
CA PHE A 447 20.85 6.13 -3.21
C PHE A 447 22.35 6.26 -3.49
N ASP A 448 23.07 5.16 -3.57
CA ASP A 448 24.51 5.13 -3.77
C ASP A 448 24.91 4.49 -5.10
N VAL A 449 26.19 4.61 -5.43
CA VAL A 449 26.83 3.98 -6.58
C VAL A 449 27.91 2.99 -6.12
N ASP A 450 28.17 1.98 -6.95
CA ASP A 450 29.25 1.03 -6.72
C ASP A 450 30.65 1.65 -7.04
N GLY A 451 31.71 0.85 -6.86
CA GLY A 451 33.07 1.29 -7.15
C GLY A 451 33.36 1.66 -8.62
N GLN A 452 32.40 1.40 -9.52
CA GLN A 452 32.44 1.73 -10.94
C GLN A 452 31.49 2.89 -11.32
N GLY A 453 30.84 3.51 -10.32
CA GLY A 453 29.88 4.60 -10.54
C GLY A 453 28.49 4.16 -11.01
N ARG A 454 28.17 2.87 -10.97
CA ARG A 454 26.84 2.35 -11.35
C ARG A 454 25.89 2.44 -10.17
N PRO A 455 24.61 2.85 -10.37
CA PRO A 455 23.60 2.86 -9.32
C PRO A 455 23.47 1.49 -8.62
N ILE A 456 23.28 1.51 -7.31
CA ILE A 456 23.00 0.32 -6.50
C ILE A 456 21.47 0.23 -6.31
N PRO A 457 20.76 -0.59 -7.10
CA PRO A 457 19.32 -0.75 -6.92
C PRO A 457 19.01 -1.58 -5.68
N PRO A 458 17.80 -1.46 -5.11
CA PRO A 458 17.35 -2.35 -4.06
C PRO A 458 17.20 -3.80 -4.61
N VAL A 459 17.51 -4.77 -3.76
CA VAL A 459 17.34 -6.21 -4.07
C VAL A 459 15.95 -6.72 -3.69
N LEU A 460 15.23 -5.96 -2.86
CA LEU A 460 13.83 -6.19 -2.50
C LEU A 460 13.15 -4.84 -2.24
N VAL A 461 11.96 -4.67 -2.79
CA VAL A 461 11.03 -3.58 -2.46
C VAL A 461 9.68 -4.19 -2.15
N SER A 462 9.22 -4.06 -0.94
CA SER A 462 7.94 -4.64 -0.52
C SER A 462 7.33 -3.88 0.66
N PRO A 463 6.02 -3.63 0.66
CA PRO A 463 5.31 -3.28 1.89
C PRO A 463 5.25 -4.50 2.81
N PRO A 464 5.16 -4.32 4.15
CA PRO A 464 4.84 -5.41 5.06
C PRO A 464 3.55 -6.15 4.68
N LEU A 465 3.43 -7.40 5.13
CA LEU A 465 2.21 -8.17 4.89
C LEU A 465 1.02 -7.53 5.63
N SER A 466 -0.13 -7.49 4.98
CA SER A 466 -1.36 -7.01 5.61
C SER A 466 -1.80 -7.96 6.72
N PRO A 467 -2.34 -7.49 7.85
CA PRO A 467 -3.02 -8.34 8.82
C PRO A 467 -4.44 -8.73 8.39
N VAL A 468 -4.95 -8.19 7.29
CA VAL A 468 -6.33 -8.34 6.83
C VAL A 468 -6.50 -9.58 5.97
N ASP A 469 -7.40 -10.48 6.37
CA ASP A 469 -7.79 -11.67 5.59
C ASP A 469 -8.41 -11.26 4.25
N GLY A 470 -8.04 -11.94 3.15
CA GLY A 470 -8.49 -11.62 1.80
C GLY A 470 -7.80 -10.40 1.16
N SER A 471 -6.77 -9.84 1.80
CA SER A 471 -6.01 -8.71 1.25
C SER A 471 -4.90 -9.18 0.32
N ALA A 472 -4.91 -8.67 -0.92
CA ALA A 472 -3.89 -8.94 -1.95
C ALA A 472 -3.24 -7.63 -2.42
N ARG A 473 -1.89 -7.59 -2.42
CA ARG A 473 -1.11 -6.50 -3.04
C ARG A 473 -0.28 -7.06 -4.19
N ILE A 474 -0.53 -6.58 -5.40
CA ILE A 474 0.20 -7.00 -6.61
C ILE A 474 1.37 -6.05 -6.81
N LEU A 475 2.58 -6.57 -6.72
CA LEU A 475 3.84 -5.83 -6.66
C LEU A 475 4.71 -6.10 -7.89
N SER A 476 5.57 -5.15 -8.25
CA SER A 476 6.72 -5.39 -9.13
C SER A 476 7.69 -6.39 -8.51
N THR A 477 8.49 -7.02 -9.34
CA THR A 477 9.62 -7.84 -8.90
C THR A 477 10.95 -7.14 -9.19
N GLU A 478 12.03 -7.67 -8.66
CA GLU A 478 13.40 -7.19 -8.90
C GLU A 478 13.78 -7.18 -10.39
N GLU A 479 13.07 -7.92 -11.24
CA GLU A 479 13.27 -7.92 -12.70
C GLU A 479 13.07 -6.54 -13.33
N ASP A 480 12.22 -5.69 -12.73
CA ASP A 480 11.99 -4.32 -13.19
C ASP A 480 13.23 -3.43 -13.04
N SER A 481 14.15 -3.72 -12.09
CA SER A 481 15.39 -2.98 -11.92
C SER A 481 16.38 -3.20 -13.06
N TYR A 482 16.43 -4.41 -13.62
CA TYR A 482 17.33 -4.76 -14.70
C TYR A 482 16.96 -4.08 -16.02
N GLN A 483 15.67 -3.85 -16.26
CA GLN A 483 15.19 -3.16 -17.48
C GLN A 483 15.50 -1.65 -17.46
N ALA A 484 15.58 -1.05 -16.27
CA ALA A 484 15.90 0.37 -16.13
C ALA A 484 17.38 0.68 -16.45
N THR A 485 18.28 -0.32 -16.37
CA THR A 485 19.73 -0.19 -16.63
C THR A 485 20.12 -0.51 -18.08
N THR A 486 19.23 -1.10 -18.87
CA THR A 486 19.46 -1.29 -20.32
C THR A 486 19.23 0.03 -21.07
N ALA A 487 20.14 0.35 -21.99
CA ALA A 487 20.19 1.63 -22.69
C ALA A 487 18.84 2.04 -23.30
N PRO A 488 18.51 3.36 -23.33
CA PRO A 488 17.32 3.86 -23.98
C PRO A 488 17.37 3.50 -25.47
N GLY A 489 16.54 2.55 -25.90
CA GLY A 489 16.48 2.04 -27.27
C GLY A 489 16.36 0.51 -27.41
N GLN A 490 16.72 -0.26 -26.38
CA GLN A 490 16.36 -1.67 -26.32
C GLN A 490 15.04 -1.82 -25.55
N ALA A 491 13.94 -1.53 -26.24
CA ALA A 491 12.63 -1.93 -25.75
C ALA A 491 12.64 -3.44 -25.48
N SER A 492 12.16 -3.83 -24.30
CA SER A 492 11.80 -5.22 -24.04
C SER A 492 11.05 -5.76 -25.26
N SER A 493 11.40 -6.97 -25.71
CA SER A 493 10.73 -7.59 -26.85
C SER A 493 9.23 -7.39 -26.74
N PRO A 494 8.55 -6.85 -27.77
CA PRO A 494 7.12 -6.62 -27.71
C PRO A 494 6.41 -7.93 -27.34
N GLY A 495 5.75 -7.96 -26.17
CA GLY A 495 4.96 -9.11 -25.72
C GLY A 495 5.50 -9.86 -24.50
N LYS A 496 6.71 -9.59 -23.98
CA LYS A 496 7.16 -10.26 -22.75
C LYS A 496 6.63 -9.55 -21.51
N GLN A 497 5.71 -10.19 -20.82
CA GLN A 497 5.16 -9.71 -19.56
C GLN A 497 6.14 -9.99 -18.40
N ASN A 498 6.36 -9.02 -17.51
CA ASN A 498 7.19 -9.21 -16.34
C ASN A 498 6.49 -10.06 -15.29
N ALA A 499 7.27 -10.76 -14.48
CA ALA A 499 6.75 -11.43 -13.29
C ALA A 499 6.17 -10.41 -12.30
N VAL A 500 5.20 -10.84 -11.50
CA VAL A 500 4.68 -10.09 -10.36
C VAL A 500 4.81 -10.90 -9.08
N ALA A 501 4.99 -10.20 -7.96
CA ALA A 501 4.86 -10.77 -6.63
C ALA A 501 3.51 -10.36 -6.03
N ILE A 502 2.90 -11.22 -5.24
CA ILE A 502 1.62 -10.95 -4.59
C ILE A 502 1.77 -11.20 -3.10
N ASN A 503 1.66 -10.12 -2.32
CA ASN A 503 1.49 -10.26 -0.88
C ASN A 503 0.01 -10.57 -0.62
N LEU A 504 -0.29 -11.80 -0.23
CA LEU A 504 -1.64 -12.29 0.04
C LEU A 504 -1.73 -12.78 1.48
N THR A 505 -2.74 -12.31 2.21
CA THR A 505 -3.01 -12.75 3.59
C THR A 505 -4.33 -13.49 3.66
N LEU A 506 -4.31 -14.68 4.25
CA LEU A 506 -5.47 -15.54 4.44
C LEU A 506 -5.42 -16.20 5.83
N ALA A 507 -6.58 -16.66 6.29
CA ALA A 507 -6.67 -17.56 7.44
C ALA A 507 -5.82 -18.83 7.20
N GLU A 508 -5.07 -19.27 8.22
CA GLU A 508 -4.06 -20.34 8.08
C GLU A 508 -4.59 -21.63 7.45
N PRO A 509 -5.79 -22.14 7.77
CA PRO A 509 -6.31 -23.36 7.16
C PRO A 509 -6.46 -23.29 5.64
N LEU A 510 -6.72 -22.11 5.09
CA LEU A 510 -6.90 -21.94 3.64
C LEU A 510 -5.59 -22.18 2.87
N TRP A 511 -4.45 -21.88 3.50
CA TRP A 511 -3.14 -22.12 2.87
C TRP A 511 -2.84 -23.60 2.68
N SER A 512 -3.33 -24.47 3.58
CA SER A 512 -3.20 -25.92 3.43
C SER A 512 -4.02 -26.41 2.24
N ILE A 513 -5.27 -25.99 2.14
CA ILE A 513 -6.17 -26.34 1.03
C ILE A 513 -5.61 -25.87 -0.32
N LEU A 514 -5.19 -24.59 -0.39
CA LEU A 514 -4.59 -24.04 -1.61
C LEU A 514 -3.26 -24.72 -1.99
N GLY A 515 -2.52 -25.24 -1.01
CA GLY A 515 -1.28 -26.00 -1.22
C GLY A 515 -1.49 -27.42 -1.77
N GLU A 516 -2.69 -27.99 -1.67
CA GLU A 516 -3.06 -29.26 -2.28
C GLU A 516 -3.29 -29.12 -3.80
N ASP A 517 -3.71 -27.95 -4.28
CA ASP A 517 -3.83 -27.67 -5.70
C ASP A 517 -2.44 -27.43 -6.32
N GLU A 518 -2.00 -28.36 -7.18
CA GLU A 518 -0.70 -28.29 -7.86
C GLU A 518 -0.56 -27.01 -8.71
N GLN A 519 -1.63 -26.55 -9.35
CA GLN A 519 -1.62 -25.36 -10.19
C GLN A 519 -1.47 -24.09 -9.34
N PHE A 520 -2.00 -24.07 -8.14
CA PHE A 520 -1.81 -22.96 -7.21
C PHE A 520 -0.47 -23.05 -6.48
N ARG A 521 -0.06 -24.25 -6.05
CA ARG A 521 1.18 -24.51 -5.31
C ARG A 521 2.45 -24.08 -6.07
N LYS A 522 2.46 -24.15 -7.40
CA LYS A 522 3.61 -23.71 -8.22
C LYS A 522 3.96 -22.22 -8.04
N HIS A 523 3.03 -21.41 -7.52
CA HIS A 523 3.25 -19.98 -7.26
C HIS A 523 3.83 -19.72 -5.87
N PHE A 524 3.93 -20.73 -5.01
CA PHE A 524 4.66 -20.59 -3.74
C PHE A 524 6.15 -20.48 -4.02
N PRO A 525 6.88 -19.61 -3.30
CA PRO A 525 8.31 -19.39 -3.53
C PRO A 525 9.18 -20.59 -3.18
#